data_3316cdd5063dca1e8572d8183f92bc2a
#
_entry.id   3316cdd5063dca1e8572d8183f92bc2a
#
_cell.length_a   1.000
_cell.length_b   1.000
_cell.length_c   1.000
_cell.angle_alpha   90.00
_cell.angle_beta   90.00
_cell.angle_gamma   90.00
#
_symmetry.space_group_name_H-M   'P 1'
#
loop_
_entity.id
_entity.type
_entity.pdbx_description
1 polymer ?
#
loop_
_entity_poly.entity_id
_entity_poly.type
_entity_poly.pdbx_seq_one_letter_code
_entity_poly.pdbx_strand_id
1 'polypeptide(L)'
;MTLIKTLTASSSANLTFVHGSSSVVLDNTYPVYMFKFINWHPATDNVWIRMEPSINGGSNYNAVNSTSSHFRAWHDEADSATSLSYYGDGDLAESTDGQILCTEVGS
;
A
#
# COMPACT_ATOMS: atom_id res chain seq x y z
N MET A 1 -1.78 15.07 14.20
CA MET A 1 -1.33 14.37 12.96
C MET A 1 -0.79 15.44 12.01
N THR A 2 0.40 15.25 11.44
CA THR A 2 1.03 16.21 10.52
C THR A 2 1.02 15.61 9.12
N LEU A 3 0.54 16.35 8.12
CA LEU A 3 0.64 15.93 6.72
C LEU A 3 2.09 16.09 6.26
N ILE A 4 2.71 15.00 5.82
CA ILE A 4 4.09 15.00 5.32
C ILE A 4 4.09 15.26 3.82
N LYS A 5 3.33 14.49 3.04
CA LYS A 5 3.33 14.57 1.58
C LYS A 5 2.06 13.97 0.99
N THR A 6 1.60 14.59 -0.09
CA THR A 6 0.59 14.00 -0.99
C THR A 6 1.22 13.75 -2.36
N LEU A 7 1.00 12.59 -2.93
CA LEU A 7 1.32 12.25 -4.30
C LEU A 7 0.04 11.94 -5.06
N THR A 8 -0.05 12.39 -6.30
CA THR A 8 -1.18 12.10 -7.19
C THR A 8 -0.68 11.23 -8.34
N ALA A 9 -1.32 10.08 -8.55
CA ALA A 9 -1.06 9.24 -9.70
C ALA A 9 -1.59 9.90 -10.97
N SER A 10 -0.81 9.86 -12.04
CA SER A 10 -1.20 10.27 -13.37
C SER A 10 -0.52 9.35 -14.38
N SER A 11 -1.22 8.28 -14.77
CA SER A 11 -0.67 7.21 -15.63
C SER A 11 0.67 6.65 -15.13
N SER A 12 0.80 6.53 -13.81
CA SER A 12 2.05 6.11 -13.16
C SER A 12 1.98 4.64 -12.77
N ALA A 13 3.02 3.87 -13.08
CA ALA A 13 3.11 2.48 -12.67
C ALA A 13 3.31 2.33 -11.15
N ASN A 14 3.93 3.31 -10.51
CA ASN A 14 4.14 3.36 -9.07
C ASN A 14 4.18 4.81 -8.56
N LEU A 15 4.02 4.95 -7.24
CA LEU A 15 4.29 6.19 -6.51
C LEU A 15 5.26 5.87 -5.38
N THR A 16 6.26 6.71 -5.22
CA THR A 16 7.34 6.46 -4.26
C THR A 16 7.52 7.64 -3.30
N PHE A 17 7.55 7.34 -2.01
CA PHE A 17 7.94 8.27 -0.96
C PHE A 17 9.39 7.94 -0.55
N VAL A 18 10.33 8.85 -0.83
CA VAL A 18 11.74 8.69 -0.48
C VAL A 18 12.11 9.69 0.61
N HIS A 19 12.62 9.20 1.74
CA HIS A 19 13.10 10.04 2.82
C HIS A 19 14.14 11.06 2.33
N GLY A 20 14.01 12.31 2.76
CA GLY A 20 14.87 13.42 2.35
C GLY A 20 14.56 13.99 0.96
N SER A 21 13.68 13.37 0.18
CA SER A 21 13.27 13.89 -1.12
C SER A 21 11.94 14.64 -1.02
N SER A 22 11.87 15.84 -1.62
CA SER A 22 10.64 16.63 -1.72
C SER A 22 9.89 16.79 -0.39
N SER A 23 10.62 17.05 0.70
CA SER A 23 10.10 17.21 2.07
C SER A 23 9.48 15.95 2.69
N VAL A 24 9.74 14.77 2.15
CA VAL A 24 9.33 13.50 2.76
C VAL A 24 10.22 13.20 3.96
N VAL A 25 9.60 12.96 5.12
CA VAL A 25 10.28 12.55 6.36
C VAL A 25 9.77 11.16 6.74
N LEU A 26 10.64 10.16 6.66
CA LEU A 26 10.39 8.76 7.02
C LEU A 26 11.58 8.27 7.86
N ASP A 27 11.69 8.79 9.09
CA ASP A 27 12.75 8.47 10.04
C ASP A 27 12.18 8.39 11.46
N ASN A 28 13.01 8.51 12.48
CA ASN A 28 12.58 8.46 13.89
C ASN A 28 11.92 9.76 14.39
N THR A 29 11.65 10.74 13.53
CA THR A 29 10.98 11.99 13.91
C THR A 29 9.56 11.74 14.41
N TYR A 30 8.86 10.77 13.79
CA TYR A 30 7.51 10.38 14.20
C TYR A 30 7.47 8.91 14.62
N PRO A 31 6.77 8.58 15.70
CA PRO A 31 6.65 7.20 16.19
C PRO A 31 5.75 6.31 15.28
N VAL A 32 4.89 6.94 14.49
CA VAL A 32 3.93 6.23 13.60
C VAL A 32 3.75 7.03 12.32
N TYR A 33 3.73 6.33 11.20
CA TYR A 33 3.40 6.85 9.88
C TYR A 33 2.10 6.21 9.38
N MET A 34 1.22 7.03 8.83
CA MET A 34 -0.03 6.59 8.22
C MET A 34 -0.01 6.89 6.73
N PHE A 35 -0.24 5.88 5.91
CA PHE A 35 -0.46 6.04 4.48
C PHE A 35 -1.95 5.94 4.18
N LYS A 36 -2.47 6.89 3.41
CA LYS A 36 -3.86 6.90 2.95
C LYS A 36 -3.88 6.77 1.44
N PHE A 37 -4.65 5.84 0.94
CA PHE A 37 -4.90 5.63 -0.48
C PHE A 37 -6.33 6.05 -0.77
N ILE A 38 -6.52 7.01 -1.66
CA ILE A 38 -7.82 7.65 -1.91
C ILE A 38 -8.07 7.62 -3.42
N ASN A 39 -9.27 7.19 -3.82
CA ASN A 39 -9.71 7.13 -5.22
C ASN A 39 -8.68 6.43 -6.11
N TRP A 40 -8.32 5.23 -5.73
CA TRP A 40 -7.35 4.43 -6.46
C TRP A 40 -8.04 3.67 -7.59
N HIS A 41 -7.83 4.11 -8.82
CA HIS A 41 -8.35 3.48 -10.04
C HIS A 41 -7.18 3.03 -10.91
N PRO A 42 -6.95 1.73 -11.04
CA PRO A 42 -5.94 1.21 -11.95
C PRO A 42 -6.44 1.33 -13.41
N ALA A 43 -5.51 1.39 -14.36
CA ALA A 43 -5.85 1.44 -15.78
C ALA A 43 -6.32 0.08 -16.34
N THR A 44 -6.20 -0.97 -15.58
CA THR A 44 -6.56 -2.34 -15.96
C THR A 44 -7.36 -2.98 -14.84
N ASP A 45 -8.43 -3.68 -15.18
CA ASP A 45 -9.23 -4.43 -14.21
C ASP A 45 -8.47 -5.62 -13.62
N ASN A 46 -8.93 -6.05 -12.46
CA ASN A 46 -8.47 -7.25 -11.78
C ASN A 46 -6.96 -7.25 -11.47
N VAL A 47 -6.46 -6.12 -10.99
CA VAL A 47 -5.07 -5.98 -10.58
C VAL A 47 -4.93 -5.88 -9.06
N TRP A 48 -3.76 -6.17 -8.57
CA TRP A 48 -3.42 -6.07 -7.16
C TRP A 48 -2.61 -4.80 -6.91
N ILE A 49 -2.97 -4.10 -5.83
CA ILE A 49 -2.22 -2.96 -5.35
C ILE A 49 -1.36 -3.42 -4.19
N ARG A 50 -0.07 -3.09 -4.25
CA ARG A 50 0.92 -3.48 -3.25
C ARG A 50 1.68 -2.28 -2.72
N MET A 51 2.17 -2.41 -1.49
CA MET A 51 3.12 -1.49 -0.88
C MET A 51 4.40 -2.24 -0.54
N GLU A 52 5.53 -1.68 -0.94
CA GLU A 52 6.85 -2.26 -0.72
C GLU A 52 7.75 -1.27 0.01
N PRO A 53 8.32 -1.63 1.18
CA PRO A 53 9.27 -0.78 1.87
C PRO A 53 10.67 -0.88 1.28
N SER A 54 11.48 0.16 1.50
CA SER A 54 12.91 0.17 1.18
C SER A 54 13.68 0.75 2.36
N ILE A 55 14.82 0.15 2.70
CA ILE A 55 15.74 0.62 3.74
C ILE A 55 17.01 1.26 3.19
N ASN A 56 17.14 1.38 1.88
CA ASN A 56 18.32 1.90 1.19
C ASN A 56 18.01 3.09 0.28
N GLY A 57 17.04 3.93 0.68
CA GLY A 57 16.68 5.16 -0.03
C GLY A 57 16.00 4.93 -1.37
N GLY A 58 15.27 3.82 -1.51
CA GLY A 58 14.52 3.50 -2.74
C GLY A 58 15.35 2.81 -3.83
N SER A 59 16.55 2.34 -3.51
CA SER A 59 17.39 1.61 -4.47
C SER A 59 16.93 0.16 -4.66
N ASN A 60 16.26 -0.41 -3.63
CA ASN A 60 15.70 -1.75 -3.67
C ASN A 60 14.47 -1.83 -2.78
N TYR A 61 13.38 -2.39 -3.28
CA TYR A 61 12.11 -2.51 -2.57
C TYR A 61 11.78 -3.94 -2.14
N ASN A 62 12.43 -4.96 -2.69
CA ASN A 62 12.18 -6.37 -2.38
C ASN A 62 13.29 -7.02 -1.56
N ALA A 63 13.96 -6.26 -0.72
CA ALA A 63 15.02 -6.75 0.17
C ALA A 63 14.68 -6.61 1.66
N VAL A 64 13.47 -6.22 1.98
CA VAL A 64 13.02 -6.01 3.38
C VAL A 64 12.06 -7.12 3.76
N ASN A 65 12.45 -7.94 4.72
CA ASN A 65 11.54 -8.91 5.31
C ASN A 65 10.45 -8.17 6.09
N SER A 66 9.21 -8.46 5.76
CA SER A 66 8.03 -7.88 6.39
C SER A 66 7.14 -8.97 6.99
N THR A 67 6.54 -8.64 8.12
CA THR A 67 5.49 -9.44 8.74
C THR A 67 4.27 -8.55 8.93
N SER A 68 3.12 -9.03 8.49
CA SER A 68 1.89 -8.25 8.52
C SER A 68 0.66 -9.13 8.71
N SER A 69 -0.46 -8.51 8.97
CA SER A 69 -1.78 -9.14 8.90
C SER A 69 -2.70 -8.33 8.01
N HIS A 70 -3.58 -9.01 7.29
CA HIS A 70 -4.50 -8.38 6.35
C HIS A 70 -5.94 -8.70 6.71
N PHE A 71 -6.72 -7.66 7.00
CA PHE A 71 -8.17 -7.72 7.14
C PHE A 71 -8.83 -7.07 5.94
N ARG A 72 -9.83 -7.75 5.38
CA ARG A 72 -10.59 -7.26 4.24
C ARG A 72 -12.06 -7.06 4.62
N ALA A 73 -12.56 -5.85 4.38
CA ALA A 73 -13.97 -5.54 4.37
C ALA A 73 -14.37 -5.13 2.96
N TRP A 74 -15.41 -5.74 2.41
CA TRP A 74 -15.90 -5.41 1.08
C TRP A 74 -17.41 -5.60 0.96
N HIS A 75 -17.99 -4.90 0.03
CA HIS A 75 -19.34 -5.12 -0.48
C HIS A 75 -19.32 -4.98 -2.01
N ASP A 76 -20.23 -5.65 -2.70
CA ASP A 76 -20.43 -5.45 -4.12
C ASP A 76 -21.26 -4.18 -4.41
N GLU A 77 -21.23 -3.69 -5.64
CA GLU A 77 -21.99 -2.50 -6.05
C GLU A 77 -23.51 -2.67 -5.92
N ALA A 78 -24.01 -3.91 -5.97
CA ALA A 78 -25.42 -4.23 -5.82
C ALA A 78 -25.85 -4.37 -4.36
N ASP A 79 -24.95 -4.22 -3.39
CA ASP A 79 -25.17 -4.46 -1.96
C ASP A 79 -25.74 -5.86 -1.67
N SER A 80 -25.49 -6.82 -2.57
CA SER A 80 -26.02 -8.19 -2.45
C SER A 80 -25.06 -9.13 -1.72
N ALA A 81 -23.79 -8.77 -1.62
CA ALA A 81 -22.76 -9.54 -0.94
C ALA A 81 -21.83 -8.62 -0.13
N THR A 82 -21.55 -9.01 1.11
CA THR A 82 -20.64 -8.32 2.00
C THR A 82 -19.76 -9.31 2.74
N SER A 83 -18.55 -8.92 3.10
CA SER A 83 -17.68 -9.72 3.95
C SER A 83 -16.75 -8.84 4.77
N LEU A 84 -16.52 -9.27 6.01
CA LEU A 84 -15.41 -8.82 6.85
C LEU A 84 -14.64 -10.05 7.30
N SER A 85 -13.40 -10.20 6.88
CA SER A 85 -12.63 -11.41 7.16
C SER A 85 -11.13 -11.13 7.24
N TYR A 86 -10.43 -11.99 7.98
CA TYR A 86 -8.99 -12.14 7.86
C TYR A 86 -8.67 -12.77 6.50
N TYR A 87 -7.69 -12.21 5.79
CA TYR A 87 -7.29 -12.66 4.47
C TYR A 87 -5.85 -13.17 4.49
N GLY A 88 -5.69 -14.48 4.75
CA GLY A 88 -4.41 -15.12 4.95
C GLY A 88 -3.47 -15.09 3.75
N ASP A 89 -4.02 -15.03 2.52
CA ASP A 89 -3.20 -14.90 1.31
C ASP A 89 -2.61 -13.49 1.13
N GLY A 90 -3.08 -12.53 1.91
CA GLY A 90 -2.61 -11.14 1.88
C GLY A 90 -1.68 -10.77 3.03
N ASP A 91 -1.45 -11.67 4.00
CA ASP A 91 -0.50 -11.43 5.07
C ASP A 91 0.91 -11.85 4.65
N LEU A 92 1.90 -11.32 5.35
CA LEU A 92 3.30 -11.65 5.15
C LEU A 92 3.86 -12.27 6.44
N ALA A 93 4.64 -13.33 6.30
CA ALA A 93 5.37 -13.97 7.39
C ALA A 93 6.85 -14.00 7.02
N GLU A 94 7.61 -13.00 7.47
CA GLU A 94 9.03 -12.83 7.14
C GLU A 94 9.31 -12.89 5.63
N SER A 95 8.42 -12.29 4.83
CA SER A 95 8.51 -12.30 3.36
C SER A 95 9.10 -10.99 2.83
N THR A 96 9.80 -11.08 1.71
CA THR A 96 10.25 -9.92 0.91
C THR A 96 9.24 -9.49 -0.13
N ASP A 97 8.09 -10.14 -0.20
CA ASP A 97 7.00 -9.73 -1.11
C ASP A 97 6.37 -8.39 -0.68
N GLY A 98 5.81 -7.69 -1.64
CA GLY A 98 5.05 -6.47 -1.36
C GLY A 98 3.75 -6.78 -0.60
N GLN A 99 3.47 -5.97 0.44
CA GLN A 99 2.20 -6.06 1.16
C GLN A 99 1.03 -5.79 0.23
N ILE A 100 0.13 -6.74 0.11
CA ILE A 100 -1.12 -6.57 -0.63
C ILE A 100 -2.02 -5.60 0.14
N LEU A 101 -2.44 -4.52 -0.49
CA LEU A 101 -3.37 -3.55 0.06
C LEU A 101 -4.79 -3.81 -0.45
N CYS A 102 -4.93 -4.20 -1.70
CA CYS A 102 -6.20 -4.52 -2.33
C CYS A 102 -6.00 -5.53 -3.45
N THR A 103 -6.97 -6.39 -3.66
CA THR A 103 -7.01 -7.39 -4.73
C THR A 103 -8.19 -7.12 -5.66
N GLU A 104 -8.06 -7.54 -6.91
CA GLU A 104 -9.17 -7.51 -7.88
C GLU A 104 -9.79 -6.11 -8.04
N VAL A 105 -8.94 -5.09 -8.02
CA VAL A 105 -9.40 -3.70 -8.15
C VAL A 105 -9.86 -3.47 -9.58
N GLY A 106 -11.07 -2.94 -9.72
CA GLY A 106 -11.63 -2.52 -11.00
C GLY A 106 -11.13 -1.14 -11.44
N SER A 107 -11.22 -0.89 -12.73
CA SER A 107 -10.86 0.41 -13.34
C SER A 107 -12.01 1.42 -13.25
#